data_8e764e4906d264530843bf383c9d2193
#
_entry.id   8e764e4906d264530843bf383c9d2193
#
_cell.length_a   1.000
_cell.length_b   1.000
_cell.length_c   1.000
_cell.angle_alpha   90.00
_cell.angle_beta   90.00
_cell.angle_gamma   90.00
#
_symmetry.space_group_name_H-M   'P 1'
#
loop_
_entity.id
_entity.type
_entity.pdbx_description
1 polymer ?
#
loop_
_entity_poly.entity_id
_entity_poly.type
_entity_poly.pdbx_seq_one_letter_code
_entity_poly.pdbx_strand_id
1 'polypeptide(L)'
;MFFNLILENANGDRVDMTATANQYMTSRVEGLNPPTGTISTSSYAGMDGSYLNNAFIEKRNVVISFEMRGVGVEARRHQLYKVVKPSRYIKIYYATAGIDVFAEGYVESCEVQNFEQLTTGQISILCPDIYWYSTTSVMAYYSQITGAFTFPFPTESNPEPFILGKYNTQNMMTIVNDGDEIGFTLVIEALENARSPTLYNADTDEYLQITGDILAGDIITVTTKTGNKTVTLDRGGVKTNIINRLVSGSTWLTLREGRNRFYLRGTGLQNLKVTIVHTNAYLGV
;
A
#
# COMPACT_ATOMS: atom_id res chain seq x y z
N MET A 1 15.34 22.98 -1.57
CA MET A 1 14.92 21.57 -1.66
C MET A 1 13.83 21.52 -2.70
N PHE A 2 13.99 20.73 -3.76
CA PHE A 2 12.95 20.59 -4.79
C PHE A 2 12.03 19.46 -4.38
N PHE A 3 10.76 19.73 -4.31
CA PHE A 3 9.71 18.74 -4.07
C PHE A 3 8.57 18.97 -5.07
N ASN A 4 7.86 17.91 -5.39
CA ASN A 4 6.61 17.96 -6.13
C ASN A 4 5.46 17.70 -5.16
N LEU A 5 4.42 18.51 -5.22
CA LEU A 5 3.22 18.37 -4.43
C LEU A 5 2.00 18.51 -5.35
N ILE A 6 1.25 17.45 -5.54
CA ILE A 6 0.10 17.42 -6.43
C ILE A 6 -1.11 16.94 -5.64
N LEU A 7 -2.23 17.62 -5.79
CA LEU A 7 -3.53 17.25 -5.27
C LEU A 7 -4.42 16.75 -6.40
N GLU A 8 -5.05 15.60 -6.21
CA GLU A 8 -5.95 14.97 -7.19
C GLU A 8 -7.29 14.64 -6.54
N ASN A 9 -8.37 15.04 -7.15
CA ASN A 9 -9.72 14.71 -6.68
C ASN A 9 -10.18 13.33 -7.23
N ALA A 10 -11.35 12.86 -6.79
CA ALA A 10 -11.92 11.59 -7.22
C ALA A 10 -12.22 11.50 -8.74
N ASN A 11 -12.30 12.62 -9.45
CA ASN A 11 -12.53 12.66 -10.88
C ASN A 11 -11.23 12.63 -11.71
N GLY A 12 -10.06 12.67 -11.03
CA GLY A 12 -8.76 12.77 -11.69
C GLY A 12 -8.31 14.21 -12.02
N ASP A 13 -9.08 15.23 -11.61
CA ASP A 13 -8.63 16.61 -11.76
C ASP A 13 -7.50 16.91 -10.79
N ARG A 14 -6.45 17.60 -11.27
CA ARG A 14 -5.22 17.85 -10.54
C ARG A 14 -4.93 19.33 -10.35
N VAL A 15 -4.33 19.63 -9.21
CA VAL A 15 -3.70 20.92 -8.94
C VAL A 15 -2.26 20.70 -8.51
N ASP A 16 -1.34 21.35 -9.19
CA ASP A 16 0.07 21.34 -8.85
C ASP A 16 0.36 22.46 -7.84
N MET A 17 0.73 22.05 -6.62
CA MET A 17 1.08 22.90 -5.49
C MET A 17 2.59 23.02 -5.31
N THR A 18 3.37 22.61 -6.29
CA THR A 18 4.83 22.65 -6.24
C THR A 18 5.32 24.11 -6.18
N ALA A 19 6.30 24.37 -5.31
CA ALA A 19 6.80 25.74 -5.07
C ALA A 19 7.43 26.42 -6.32
N THR A 20 7.81 25.65 -7.32
CA THR A 20 8.36 26.13 -8.60
C THR A 20 7.30 26.44 -9.65
N ALA A 21 6.08 25.97 -9.44
CA ALA A 21 4.97 26.31 -10.33
C ALA A 21 4.60 27.79 -10.16
N ASN A 22 4.53 28.52 -11.27
CA ASN A 22 4.18 29.94 -11.27
C ASN A 22 2.74 30.24 -10.79
N GLN A 23 2.04 29.24 -10.24
CA GLN A 23 0.63 29.34 -9.90
C GLN A 23 0.38 29.38 -8.38
N TYR A 24 0.90 28.40 -7.65
CA TYR A 24 0.77 28.29 -6.19
C TYR A 24 2.16 28.12 -5.60
N MET A 25 2.57 29.01 -4.72
CA MET A 25 3.84 28.93 -4.03
C MET A 25 3.62 28.30 -2.67
N THR A 26 3.78 26.98 -2.56
CA THR A 26 3.69 26.30 -1.27
C THR A 26 4.83 26.77 -0.37
N SER A 27 4.46 27.37 0.76
CA SER A 27 5.38 27.89 1.77
C SER A 27 5.66 26.87 2.87
N ARG A 28 4.68 26.03 3.20
CA ARG A 28 4.80 25.02 4.26
C ARG A 28 3.87 23.83 3.98
N VAL A 29 4.36 22.64 4.31
CA VAL A 29 3.56 21.40 4.35
C VAL A 29 3.78 20.77 5.72
N GLU A 30 2.69 20.65 6.49
CA GLU A 30 2.66 19.93 7.76
C GLU A 30 2.06 18.53 7.56
N GLY A 31 2.37 17.58 8.45
CA GLY A 31 1.87 16.21 8.34
C GLY A 31 2.76 15.30 7.49
N LEU A 32 3.94 15.76 7.07
CA LEU A 32 4.98 14.90 6.48
C LEU A 32 5.65 14.03 7.54
N ASN A 33 5.84 14.57 8.74
CA ASN A 33 6.42 13.83 9.88
C ASN A 33 5.46 12.76 10.41
N PRO A 34 5.95 11.79 11.21
CA PRO A 34 5.10 10.84 11.92
C PRO A 34 4.01 11.55 12.71
N PRO A 35 2.75 11.09 12.66
CA PRO A 35 1.66 11.70 13.41
C PRO A 35 1.86 11.56 14.93
N THR A 36 1.27 12.47 15.68
CA THR A 36 1.32 12.41 17.14
C THR A 36 0.49 11.23 17.66
N GLY A 37 1.10 10.41 18.52
CA GLY A 37 0.40 9.32 19.21
C GLY A 37 -0.41 9.82 20.41
N THR A 38 -1.57 9.23 20.61
CA THR A 38 -2.38 9.41 21.82
C THR A 38 -1.97 8.36 22.86
N ILE A 39 -1.44 8.83 24.01
CA ILE A 39 -0.99 7.98 25.11
C ILE A 39 -1.93 8.19 26.29
N SER A 40 -2.64 7.13 26.67
CA SER A 40 -3.52 7.13 27.86
C SER A 40 -2.84 6.46 29.02
N THR A 41 -2.76 7.18 30.15
CA THR A 41 -2.16 6.68 31.39
C THR A 41 -3.10 6.86 32.56
N SER A 42 -2.95 6.03 33.59
CA SER A 42 -3.64 6.18 34.89
C SER A 42 -2.62 6.25 36.03
N SER A 43 -2.86 7.13 36.99
CA SER A 43 -1.99 7.29 38.14
C SER A 43 -2.25 6.22 39.21
N TYR A 44 -1.22 5.84 39.94
CA TYR A 44 -1.37 5.05 41.17
C TYR A 44 -1.92 5.90 42.31
N ALA A 45 -2.88 5.37 43.05
CA ALA A 45 -3.39 6.07 44.25
C ALA A 45 -2.32 6.13 45.36
N GLY A 46 -1.88 7.34 45.70
CA GLY A 46 -0.93 7.57 46.81
C GLY A 46 0.51 7.16 46.52
N MET A 47 0.89 6.94 45.26
CA MET A 47 2.26 6.60 44.86
C MET A 47 2.66 7.44 43.63
N ASP A 48 3.96 7.70 43.50
CA ASP A 48 4.50 8.37 42.31
C ASP A 48 4.49 7.41 41.12
N GLY A 49 4.20 7.98 39.90
CA GLY A 49 4.20 7.26 38.65
C GLY A 49 2.81 6.99 38.11
N SER A 50 2.78 6.39 36.92
CA SER A 50 1.56 6.01 36.19
C SER A 50 1.80 4.73 35.40
N TYR A 51 0.73 4.00 35.08
CA TYR A 51 0.77 2.87 34.17
C TYR A 51 0.11 3.22 32.84
N LEU A 52 0.61 2.60 31.75
CA LEU A 52 0.10 2.78 30.42
C LEU A 52 -1.20 1.99 30.22
N ASN A 53 -2.28 2.68 29.85
CA ASN A 53 -3.53 2.02 29.49
C ASN A 53 -3.55 1.66 28.00
N ASN A 54 -3.23 2.65 27.15
CA ASN A 54 -3.26 2.50 25.70
C ASN A 54 -2.34 3.51 25.02
N ALA A 55 -1.83 3.14 23.83
CA ALA A 55 -1.07 4.04 22.95
C ALA A 55 -1.45 3.72 21.50
N PHE A 56 -1.91 4.71 20.75
CA PHE A 56 -2.30 4.56 19.34
C PHE A 56 -2.22 5.86 18.59
N ILE A 57 -2.24 5.79 17.27
CA ILE A 57 -2.31 6.94 16.37
C ILE A 57 -3.69 6.90 15.71
N GLU A 58 -4.45 8.00 15.80
CA GLU A 58 -5.83 8.03 15.30
C GLU A 58 -5.90 8.34 13.81
N LYS A 59 -5.25 9.38 13.38
CA LYS A 59 -5.35 9.93 12.02
C LYS A 59 -4.17 10.84 11.72
N ARG A 60 -3.99 11.14 10.45
CA ARG A 60 -3.02 12.15 9.98
C ARG A 60 -3.77 13.38 9.52
N ASN A 61 -3.28 14.57 9.85
CA ASN A 61 -3.72 15.81 9.22
C ASN A 61 -2.56 16.38 8.39
N VAL A 62 -2.83 16.63 7.11
CA VAL A 62 -1.88 17.30 6.20
C VAL A 62 -2.37 18.71 5.97
N VAL A 63 -1.54 19.68 6.34
CA VAL A 63 -1.87 21.11 6.17
C VAL A 63 -0.88 21.73 5.19
N ILE A 64 -1.42 22.30 4.11
CA ILE A 64 -0.65 22.91 3.03
C ILE A 64 -0.89 24.42 3.08
N SER A 65 0.13 25.19 3.39
CA SER A 65 0.10 26.67 3.33
C SER A 65 0.75 27.12 2.04
N PHE A 66 0.11 28.03 1.32
CA PHE A 66 0.56 28.50 0.02
C PHE A 66 0.26 29.98 -0.20
N GLU A 67 0.92 30.56 -1.19
CA GLU A 67 0.74 31.93 -1.63
C GLU A 67 0.40 31.96 -3.13
N MET A 68 -0.44 32.89 -3.54
CA MET A 68 -0.71 33.21 -4.94
C MET A 68 -0.31 34.66 -5.22
N ARG A 69 0.53 34.85 -6.24
CA ARG A 69 1.04 36.18 -6.62
C ARG A 69 0.77 36.47 -8.09
N GLY A 70 0.70 37.77 -8.42
CA GLY A 70 0.65 38.26 -9.80
C GLY A 70 -0.74 38.22 -10.44
N VAL A 71 -0.76 38.30 -11.76
CA VAL A 71 -2.00 38.40 -12.55
C VAL A 71 -2.75 37.05 -12.55
N GLY A 72 -4.09 37.08 -12.52
CA GLY A 72 -4.92 35.88 -12.65
C GLY A 72 -5.16 35.11 -11.35
N VAL A 73 -4.90 35.68 -10.18
CA VAL A 73 -5.16 35.06 -8.86
C VAL A 73 -6.60 34.57 -8.74
N GLU A 74 -7.56 35.34 -9.22
CA GLU A 74 -8.98 34.99 -9.20
C GLU A 74 -9.28 33.68 -9.97
N ALA A 75 -8.74 33.57 -11.20
CA ALA A 75 -8.92 32.38 -12.02
C ALA A 75 -8.28 31.15 -11.37
N ARG A 76 -7.10 31.30 -10.76
CA ARG A 76 -6.41 30.22 -10.03
C ARG A 76 -7.20 29.80 -8.79
N ARG A 77 -7.74 30.73 -8.04
CA ARG A 77 -8.61 30.44 -6.90
C ARG A 77 -9.83 29.61 -7.32
N HIS A 78 -10.48 29.99 -8.41
CA HIS A 78 -11.60 29.21 -8.96
C HIS A 78 -11.17 27.81 -9.43
N GLN A 79 -9.98 27.69 -10.02
CA GLN A 79 -9.43 26.39 -10.39
C GLN A 79 -9.17 25.52 -9.15
N LEU A 80 -8.57 26.09 -8.10
CA LEU A 80 -8.35 25.40 -6.83
C LEU A 80 -9.67 24.87 -6.25
N TYR A 81 -10.72 25.69 -6.20
CA TYR A 81 -12.02 25.31 -5.66
C TYR A 81 -12.75 24.23 -6.47
N LYS A 82 -12.40 24.03 -7.75
CA LYS A 82 -12.93 22.90 -8.54
C LYS A 82 -12.36 21.58 -8.08
N VAL A 83 -11.09 21.55 -7.69
CA VAL A 83 -10.38 20.32 -7.28
C VAL A 83 -10.52 20.09 -5.77
N VAL A 84 -10.25 21.13 -4.96
CA VAL A 84 -10.25 21.06 -3.50
C VAL A 84 -11.61 21.50 -2.97
N LYS A 85 -12.47 20.52 -2.68
CA LYS A 85 -13.83 20.76 -2.16
C LYS A 85 -13.96 20.17 -0.77
N PRO A 86 -14.44 20.92 0.24
CA PRO A 86 -14.67 20.41 1.59
C PRO A 86 -15.51 19.12 1.60
N SER A 87 -15.17 18.21 2.50
CA SER A 87 -15.79 16.90 2.67
C SER A 87 -15.68 15.96 1.47
N ARG A 88 -14.83 16.25 0.49
CA ARG A 88 -14.60 15.38 -0.66
C ARG A 88 -13.24 14.70 -0.59
N TYR A 89 -13.19 13.50 -1.19
CA TYR A 89 -11.97 12.73 -1.33
C TYR A 89 -10.91 13.50 -2.11
N ILE A 90 -9.67 13.41 -1.64
CA ILE A 90 -8.50 13.95 -2.30
C ILE A 90 -7.30 13.03 -2.07
N LYS A 91 -6.47 12.90 -3.07
CA LYS A 91 -5.21 12.19 -3.03
C LYS A 91 -4.07 13.20 -3.11
N ILE A 92 -3.11 13.07 -2.22
CA ILE A 92 -1.95 13.94 -2.09
C ILE A 92 -0.76 13.15 -2.59
N TYR A 93 -0.08 13.63 -3.62
CA TYR A 93 1.20 13.10 -4.07
C TYR A 93 2.31 14.00 -3.59
N TYR A 94 3.31 13.41 -2.97
CA TYR A 94 4.51 14.10 -2.51
C TYR A 94 5.75 13.37 -2.99
N ALA A 95 6.61 14.06 -3.72
CA ALA A 95 7.84 13.49 -4.24
C ALA A 95 9.04 14.41 -4.02
N THR A 96 10.16 13.81 -3.67
CA THR A 96 11.49 14.44 -3.61
C THR A 96 12.47 13.61 -4.42
N ALA A 97 13.77 13.96 -4.42
CA ALA A 97 14.79 13.18 -5.12
C ALA A 97 14.93 11.73 -4.59
N GLY A 98 14.51 11.45 -3.36
CA GLY A 98 14.69 10.15 -2.71
C GLY A 98 13.41 9.41 -2.37
N ILE A 99 12.25 10.03 -2.49
CA ILE A 99 10.97 9.43 -2.11
C ILE A 99 9.85 9.91 -3.05
N ASP A 100 8.95 9.00 -3.38
CA ASP A 100 7.75 9.26 -4.19
C ASP A 100 6.58 8.52 -3.56
N VAL A 101 5.67 9.28 -2.92
CA VAL A 101 4.62 8.75 -2.08
C VAL A 101 3.28 9.46 -2.28
N PHE A 102 2.23 8.83 -1.81
CA PHE A 102 0.91 9.41 -1.74
C PHE A 102 0.21 9.12 -0.41
N ALA A 103 -0.71 10.00 -0.05
CA ALA A 103 -1.69 9.77 1.01
C ALA A 103 -3.09 10.06 0.49
N GLU A 104 -4.09 9.40 1.06
CA GLU A 104 -5.49 9.57 0.71
C GLU A 104 -6.27 10.13 1.88
N GLY A 105 -7.12 11.13 1.61
CA GLY A 105 -7.86 11.79 2.66
C GLY A 105 -9.09 12.53 2.16
N TYR A 106 -9.63 13.34 3.04
CA TYR A 106 -10.78 14.20 2.77
C TYR A 106 -10.43 15.64 3.12
N VAL A 107 -10.82 16.54 2.27
CA VAL A 107 -10.61 17.99 2.51
C VAL A 107 -11.44 18.42 3.71
N GLU A 108 -10.79 18.88 4.76
CA GLU A 108 -11.45 19.46 5.94
C GLU A 108 -11.81 20.93 5.69
N SER A 109 -10.82 21.71 5.24
CA SER A 109 -11.02 23.12 4.90
C SER A 109 -10.12 23.55 3.74
N CYS A 110 -10.55 24.59 3.02
CA CYS A 110 -9.77 25.29 2.03
C CYS A 110 -10.05 26.80 2.20
N GLU A 111 -9.15 27.48 2.89
CA GLU A 111 -9.27 28.87 3.24
C GLU A 111 -8.30 29.67 2.39
N VAL A 112 -8.81 30.70 1.68
CA VAL A 112 -8.02 31.61 0.88
C VAL A 112 -8.38 33.02 1.29
N GLN A 113 -7.41 33.81 1.72
CA GLN A 113 -7.60 35.19 2.09
C GLN A 113 -7.90 36.03 0.85
N ASN A 114 -8.87 36.90 0.99
CA ASN A 114 -9.33 37.79 -0.09
C ASN A 114 -8.94 39.25 0.22
N PHE A 115 -8.76 40.02 -0.83
CA PHE A 115 -8.55 41.50 -0.76
C PHE A 115 -7.17 41.95 -0.25
N GLU A 116 -6.16 41.08 -0.25
CA GLU A 116 -4.78 41.43 0.06
C GLU A 116 -3.92 41.50 -1.21
N GLN A 117 -2.82 42.27 -1.17
CA GLN A 117 -1.85 42.33 -2.26
C GLN A 117 -1.14 40.99 -2.44
N LEU A 118 -1.01 40.20 -1.37
CA LEU A 118 -0.51 38.84 -1.32
C LEU A 118 -1.66 37.95 -0.87
N THR A 119 -2.16 37.12 -1.77
CA THR A 119 -3.21 36.16 -1.46
C THR A 119 -2.58 34.91 -0.86
N THR A 120 -2.79 34.70 0.43
CA THR A 120 -2.36 33.48 1.13
C THR A 120 -3.53 32.50 1.28
N GLY A 121 -3.22 31.23 1.36
CA GLY A 121 -4.24 30.21 1.58
C GLY A 121 -3.71 29.01 2.36
N GLN A 122 -4.64 28.26 2.91
CA GLN A 122 -4.38 27.04 3.65
C GLN A 122 -5.41 25.96 3.28
N ILE A 123 -4.93 24.77 3.07
CA ILE A 123 -5.75 23.58 2.84
C ILE A 123 -5.47 22.60 3.97
N SER A 124 -6.51 22.17 4.68
CA SER A 124 -6.44 21.10 5.68
C SER A 124 -7.07 19.84 5.12
N ILE A 125 -6.32 18.74 5.15
CA ILE A 125 -6.73 17.43 4.63
C ILE A 125 -6.58 16.40 5.72
N LEU A 126 -7.70 15.78 6.09
CA LEU A 126 -7.75 14.72 7.07
C LEU A 126 -7.59 13.37 6.39
N CYS A 127 -6.51 12.66 6.69
CA CYS A 127 -6.24 11.32 6.21
C CYS A 127 -6.60 10.30 7.31
N PRO A 128 -7.65 9.46 7.12
CA PRO A 128 -7.99 8.41 8.09
C PRO A 128 -6.88 7.38 8.24
N ASP A 129 -6.13 7.09 7.17
CA ASP A 129 -4.93 6.28 7.22
C ASP A 129 -3.73 7.13 7.64
N ILE A 130 -2.91 6.54 8.51
CA ILE A 130 -1.77 7.22 9.11
C ILE A 130 -0.50 7.17 8.24
N TYR A 131 -0.51 6.35 7.18
CA TYR A 131 0.67 6.11 6.34
C TYR A 131 0.70 6.94 5.07
N TRP A 132 1.91 7.26 4.63
CA TRP A 132 2.25 7.60 3.27
C TRP A 132 2.60 6.31 2.54
N TYR A 133 2.04 6.08 1.36
CA TYR A 133 2.29 4.89 0.54
C TYR A 133 3.19 5.22 -0.63
N SER A 134 4.16 4.36 -0.93
CA SER A 134 4.94 4.48 -2.18
C SER A 134 4.00 4.44 -3.40
N THR A 135 4.32 5.21 -4.43
CA THR A 135 3.61 5.14 -5.72
C THR A 135 3.91 3.84 -6.48
N THR A 136 4.96 3.13 -6.08
CA THR A 136 5.36 1.85 -6.66
C THR A 136 5.01 0.69 -5.73
N SER A 137 4.47 -0.39 -6.31
CA SER A 137 4.22 -1.65 -5.59
C SER A 137 5.35 -2.65 -5.84
N VAL A 138 5.71 -3.39 -4.81
CA VAL A 138 6.68 -4.48 -4.86
C VAL A 138 5.96 -5.81 -5.00
N MET A 139 6.43 -6.67 -5.90
CA MET A 139 5.86 -8.00 -6.13
C MET A 139 6.93 -9.06 -5.92
N ALA A 140 6.56 -10.14 -5.21
CA ALA A 140 7.38 -11.33 -5.07
C ALA A 140 6.61 -12.57 -5.52
N TYR A 141 7.29 -13.46 -6.21
CA TYR A 141 6.71 -14.68 -6.77
C TYR A 141 7.31 -15.92 -6.14
N TYR A 142 6.46 -16.89 -5.82
CA TYR A 142 6.89 -18.20 -5.34
C TYR A 142 7.22 -19.17 -6.48
N SER A 143 6.49 -19.07 -7.59
CA SER A 143 6.66 -19.93 -8.77
C SER A 143 7.02 -19.09 -9.98
N GLN A 144 8.11 -19.40 -10.64
CA GLN A 144 8.51 -18.76 -11.90
C GLN A 144 8.67 -19.84 -12.99
N ILE A 145 8.12 -19.56 -14.17
CA ILE A 145 8.43 -20.34 -15.38
C ILE A 145 9.76 -19.84 -15.90
N THR A 146 10.79 -20.67 -15.85
CA THR A 146 12.06 -20.37 -16.53
C THR A 146 11.96 -20.90 -17.95
N GLY A 147 12.02 -20.03 -18.96
CA GLY A 147 12.09 -20.41 -20.37
C GLY A 147 13.31 -21.28 -20.61
N ALA A 148 13.14 -22.42 -21.28
CA ALA A 148 14.22 -23.38 -21.52
C ALA A 148 14.98 -23.08 -22.82
N PHE A 149 14.59 -22.04 -23.60
CA PHE A 149 15.27 -21.67 -24.86
C PHE A 149 15.17 -20.18 -25.18
N THR A 150 16.12 -19.71 -25.99
CA THR A 150 16.14 -18.37 -26.59
C THR A 150 16.30 -18.51 -28.11
N PHE A 151 15.74 -17.57 -28.87
CA PHE A 151 15.98 -17.51 -30.34
C PHE A 151 17.32 -16.82 -30.66
N PRO A 152 18.06 -17.22 -31.71
CA PRO A 152 17.74 -18.21 -32.74
C PRO A 152 18.01 -19.66 -32.30
N PHE A 153 17.23 -20.60 -32.87
CA PHE A 153 17.21 -22.00 -32.52
C PHE A 153 18.15 -22.77 -33.45
N PRO A 154 19.18 -23.48 -32.94
CA PRO A 154 19.92 -24.41 -33.80
C PRO A 154 19.07 -25.66 -34.03
N THR A 155 18.72 -25.93 -35.26
CA THR A 155 18.05 -27.16 -35.70
C THR A 155 19.08 -28.28 -35.83
N GLU A 156 19.55 -28.81 -34.71
CA GLU A 156 20.21 -30.11 -34.74
C GLU A 156 19.20 -31.17 -34.25
N SER A 157 19.12 -32.24 -35.06
CA SER A 157 18.21 -33.36 -34.89
C SER A 157 18.53 -34.13 -33.58
N ASN A 158 17.89 -33.72 -32.48
CA ASN A 158 17.94 -34.47 -31.24
C ASN A 158 16.55 -35.05 -30.95
N PRO A 159 16.40 -36.38 -30.74
CA PRO A 159 15.12 -37.04 -30.45
C PRO A 159 14.55 -36.78 -29.04
N GLU A 160 15.16 -35.88 -28.27
CA GLU A 160 14.70 -35.55 -26.92
C GLU A 160 13.42 -34.67 -26.98
N PRO A 161 12.49 -34.85 -26.04
CA PRO A 161 11.28 -34.07 -25.99
C PRO A 161 11.57 -32.59 -25.78
N PHE A 162 10.91 -31.76 -26.59
CA PHE A 162 11.08 -30.32 -26.60
C PHE A 162 10.52 -29.70 -25.31
N ILE A 163 11.39 -29.25 -24.42
CA ILE A 163 10.99 -28.61 -23.14
C ILE A 163 10.91 -27.09 -23.34
N LEU A 164 9.70 -26.55 -23.41
CA LEU A 164 9.43 -25.13 -23.59
C LEU A 164 9.80 -24.30 -22.34
N GLY A 165 9.76 -24.88 -21.16
CA GLY A 165 10.11 -24.25 -19.89
C GLY A 165 10.05 -25.24 -18.73
N LYS A 166 10.69 -24.88 -17.63
CA LYS A 166 10.60 -25.59 -16.36
C LYS A 166 10.00 -24.67 -15.32
N TYR A 167 9.07 -25.21 -14.53
CA TYR A 167 8.67 -24.54 -13.28
C TYR A 167 9.81 -24.65 -12.27
N ASN A 168 10.33 -23.49 -11.88
CA ASN A 168 11.30 -23.42 -10.79
C ASN A 168 10.54 -23.04 -9.52
N THR A 169 10.21 -24.02 -8.70
CA THR A 169 9.58 -23.81 -7.40
C THR A 169 10.66 -23.37 -6.42
N GLN A 170 10.67 -22.12 -6.05
CA GLN A 170 11.51 -21.66 -4.95
C GLN A 170 10.89 -22.16 -3.64
N ASN A 171 11.67 -22.87 -2.84
CA ASN A 171 11.20 -23.35 -1.53
C ASN A 171 11.00 -22.20 -0.54
N MET A 172 11.62 -21.04 -0.78
CA MET A 172 11.58 -19.87 0.06
C MET A 172 11.44 -18.62 -0.80
N MET A 173 10.54 -17.75 -0.42
CA MET A 173 10.35 -16.42 -0.99
C MET A 173 10.90 -15.38 -0.01
N THR A 174 11.75 -14.49 -0.51
CA THR A 174 12.27 -13.37 0.26
C THR A 174 11.70 -12.06 -0.28
N ILE A 175 11.16 -11.25 0.61
CA ILE A 175 10.59 -9.94 0.32
C ILE A 175 11.29 -8.91 1.19
N VAL A 176 11.69 -7.81 0.58
CA VAL A 176 12.24 -6.66 1.31
C VAL A 176 11.16 -5.58 1.38
N ASN A 177 10.86 -5.13 2.58
CA ASN A 177 10.00 -3.99 2.85
C ASN A 177 10.88 -2.85 3.38
N ASP A 178 10.98 -1.77 2.61
CA ASP A 178 11.80 -0.60 2.96
C ASP A 178 11.01 0.44 3.77
N GLY A 179 9.76 0.13 4.14
CA GLY A 179 8.87 0.96 4.94
C GLY A 179 8.58 0.36 6.31
N ASP A 180 7.63 0.96 7.00
CA ASP A 180 7.08 0.48 8.26
C ASP A 180 6.35 -0.88 8.09
N GLU A 181 6.04 -1.53 9.20
CA GLU A 181 5.31 -2.79 9.19
C GLU A 181 3.93 -2.65 8.55
N ILE A 182 3.65 -3.44 7.51
CA ILE A 182 2.43 -3.34 6.70
C ILE A 182 1.86 -4.71 6.31
N GLY A 183 0.54 -4.78 6.16
CA GLY A 183 -0.12 -5.92 5.53
C GLY A 183 0.10 -5.93 4.00
N PHE A 184 -0.12 -7.10 3.40
CA PHE A 184 0.08 -7.34 1.97
C PHE A 184 -1.14 -8.01 1.33
N THR A 185 -1.11 -8.14 0.01
CA THR A 185 -2.06 -8.94 -0.73
C THR A 185 -1.36 -10.21 -1.24
N LEU A 186 -1.88 -11.38 -0.86
CA LEU A 186 -1.46 -12.68 -1.34
C LEU A 186 -2.44 -13.13 -2.41
N VAL A 187 -1.95 -13.47 -3.58
CA VAL A 187 -2.71 -14.06 -4.69
C VAL A 187 -2.21 -15.46 -4.94
N ILE A 188 -3.11 -16.44 -4.88
CA ILE A 188 -2.84 -17.86 -5.15
C ILE A 188 -3.67 -18.25 -6.37
N GLU A 189 -3.03 -18.49 -7.50
CA GLU A 189 -3.62 -18.97 -8.74
C GLU A 189 -3.39 -20.48 -8.86
N ALA A 190 -4.43 -21.27 -9.00
CA ALA A 190 -4.32 -22.72 -9.17
C ALA A 190 -4.27 -23.07 -10.66
N LEU A 191 -3.14 -23.60 -11.11
CA LEU A 191 -2.95 -24.14 -12.46
C LEU A 191 -3.55 -25.53 -12.59
N GLU A 192 -3.45 -26.32 -11.51
CA GLU A 192 -4.08 -27.63 -11.30
C GLU A 192 -4.60 -27.70 -9.87
N ASN A 193 -5.22 -28.83 -9.54
CA ASN A 193 -5.78 -29.04 -8.21
C ASN A 193 -4.70 -29.04 -7.12
N ALA A 194 -4.99 -28.34 -6.03
CA ALA A 194 -4.16 -28.28 -4.85
C ALA A 194 -5.02 -28.32 -3.58
N ARG A 195 -4.40 -28.49 -2.43
CA ARG A 195 -5.12 -28.61 -1.16
C ARG A 195 -4.41 -27.91 -0.03
N SER A 196 -5.18 -27.13 0.73
CA SER A 196 -4.79 -26.54 2.00
C SER A 196 -3.44 -25.78 1.98
N PRO A 197 -3.25 -24.81 1.07
CA PRO A 197 -2.03 -24.02 1.04
C PRO A 197 -1.85 -23.25 2.34
N THR A 198 -0.63 -23.23 2.83
CA THR A 198 -0.22 -22.52 4.04
C THR A 198 0.95 -21.64 3.70
N LEU A 199 0.80 -20.32 3.88
CA LEU A 199 1.91 -19.38 3.86
C LEU A 199 2.48 -19.29 5.27
N TYR A 200 3.75 -19.62 5.43
CA TYR A 200 4.47 -19.66 6.70
C TYR A 200 5.56 -18.59 6.70
N ASN A 201 5.58 -17.75 7.71
CA ASN A 201 6.63 -16.75 7.92
C ASN A 201 7.75 -17.40 8.77
N ALA A 202 8.94 -17.53 8.18
CA ALA A 202 10.09 -18.16 8.82
C ALA A 202 10.75 -17.31 9.91
N ASP A 203 10.47 -16.00 9.90
CA ASP A 203 11.10 -15.07 10.83
C ASP A 203 10.28 -14.89 12.13
N THR A 204 8.96 -15.22 12.08
CA THR A 204 8.03 -15.04 13.21
C THR A 204 7.38 -16.34 13.69
N ASP A 205 7.59 -17.46 12.99
CA ASP A 205 6.90 -18.74 13.21
C ASP A 205 5.36 -18.67 13.08
N GLU A 206 4.85 -17.61 12.45
CA GLU A 206 3.44 -17.41 12.19
C GLU A 206 3.04 -17.99 10.84
N TYR A 207 1.76 -18.35 10.71
CA TYR A 207 1.26 -18.89 9.45
C TYR A 207 -0.16 -18.41 9.14
N LEU A 208 -0.50 -18.47 7.85
CA LEU A 208 -1.85 -18.27 7.33
C LEU A 208 -2.19 -19.49 6.47
N GLN A 209 -3.20 -20.26 6.89
CA GLN A 209 -3.62 -21.49 6.22
C GLN A 209 -5.08 -21.41 5.77
N ILE A 210 -5.30 -21.78 4.51
CA ILE A 210 -6.64 -21.88 3.91
C ILE A 210 -6.97 -23.35 3.73
N THR A 211 -8.05 -23.84 4.36
CA THR A 211 -8.47 -25.25 4.26
C THR A 211 -9.24 -25.56 2.99
N GLY A 212 -9.21 -26.85 2.63
CA GLY A 212 -10.03 -27.45 1.59
C GLY A 212 -9.36 -27.48 0.22
N ASP A 213 -10.12 -27.96 -0.75
CA ASP A 213 -9.66 -28.15 -2.11
C ASP A 213 -9.72 -26.84 -2.90
N ILE A 214 -8.69 -26.63 -3.70
CA ILE A 214 -8.56 -25.55 -4.67
C ILE A 214 -8.52 -26.24 -6.03
N LEU A 215 -9.43 -25.89 -6.91
CA LEU A 215 -9.56 -26.49 -8.23
C LEU A 215 -8.74 -25.70 -9.25
N ALA A 216 -8.39 -26.37 -10.36
CA ALA A 216 -7.75 -25.72 -11.49
C ALA A 216 -8.56 -24.50 -11.95
N GLY A 217 -7.91 -23.36 -12.14
CA GLY A 217 -8.54 -22.08 -12.51
C GLY A 217 -9.07 -21.24 -11.33
N ASP A 218 -9.02 -21.73 -10.10
CA ASP A 218 -9.37 -20.94 -8.92
C ASP A 218 -8.31 -19.86 -8.65
N ILE A 219 -8.77 -18.66 -8.25
CA ILE A 219 -7.90 -17.59 -7.77
C ILE A 219 -8.33 -17.22 -6.35
N ILE A 220 -7.45 -17.40 -5.40
CA ILE A 220 -7.66 -16.96 -4.03
C ILE A 220 -6.88 -15.68 -3.78
N THR A 221 -7.57 -14.65 -3.30
CA THR A 221 -6.96 -13.39 -2.90
C THR A 221 -7.14 -13.18 -1.41
N VAL A 222 -6.03 -13.02 -0.69
CA VAL A 222 -6.01 -12.71 0.74
C VAL A 222 -5.42 -11.33 0.92
N THR A 223 -6.14 -10.44 1.57
CA THR A 223 -5.65 -9.12 1.97
C THR A 223 -5.46 -9.11 3.48
N THR A 224 -4.23 -8.85 3.92
CA THR A 224 -3.89 -8.82 5.36
C THR A 224 -3.81 -7.41 5.92
N LYS A 225 -4.05 -6.39 5.09
CA LYS A 225 -3.99 -4.97 5.48
C LYS A 225 -4.95 -4.67 6.62
N THR A 226 -4.48 -3.90 7.59
CA THR A 226 -5.29 -3.43 8.73
C THR A 226 -6.50 -2.64 8.20
N GLY A 227 -7.67 -2.92 8.75
CA GLY A 227 -8.94 -2.31 8.31
C GLY A 227 -9.55 -2.95 7.05
N ASN A 228 -8.83 -3.81 6.31
CA ASN A 228 -9.32 -4.48 5.10
C ASN A 228 -8.86 -5.93 5.03
N LYS A 229 -9.14 -6.72 6.07
CA LYS A 229 -8.79 -8.15 6.11
C LYS A 229 -9.83 -8.97 5.39
N THR A 230 -9.48 -9.58 4.26
CA THR A 230 -10.42 -10.36 3.42
C THR A 230 -9.76 -11.62 2.87
N VAL A 231 -10.58 -12.65 2.64
CA VAL A 231 -10.20 -13.86 1.89
C VAL A 231 -11.30 -14.14 0.87
N THR A 232 -10.96 -14.01 -0.40
CA THR A 232 -11.91 -14.20 -1.50
C THR A 232 -11.44 -15.30 -2.45
N LEU A 233 -12.38 -16.10 -2.92
CA LEU A 233 -12.21 -17.09 -3.99
C LEU A 233 -12.92 -16.58 -5.23
N ASP A 234 -12.22 -16.49 -6.31
CA ASP A 234 -12.77 -16.31 -7.64
C ASP A 234 -12.74 -17.67 -8.36
N ARG A 235 -13.92 -18.19 -8.69
CA ARG A 235 -14.10 -19.43 -9.44
C ARG A 235 -14.97 -19.15 -10.66
N GLY A 236 -14.35 -19.19 -11.83
CA GLY A 236 -15.05 -18.91 -13.08
C GLY A 236 -15.68 -17.52 -13.18
N GLY A 237 -15.06 -16.49 -12.58
CA GLY A 237 -15.53 -15.11 -12.55
C GLY A 237 -16.52 -14.80 -11.40
N VAL A 238 -16.87 -15.79 -10.58
CA VAL A 238 -17.74 -15.61 -9.41
C VAL A 238 -16.88 -15.46 -8.16
N LYS A 239 -16.91 -14.26 -7.55
CA LYS A 239 -16.18 -13.97 -6.31
C LYS A 239 -17.01 -14.29 -5.08
N THR A 240 -16.47 -15.12 -4.20
CA THR A 240 -17.09 -15.52 -2.93
C THR A 240 -16.13 -15.23 -1.76
N ASN A 241 -16.69 -14.77 -0.64
CA ASN A 241 -15.93 -14.63 0.59
C ASN A 241 -15.76 -16.00 1.24
N ILE A 242 -14.51 -16.41 1.46
CA ILE A 242 -14.17 -17.70 2.06
C ILE A 242 -13.34 -17.54 3.35
N ILE A 243 -13.50 -16.43 4.07
CA ILE A 243 -12.77 -16.18 5.31
C ILE A 243 -12.96 -17.29 6.36
N ASN A 244 -14.10 -17.98 6.33
CA ASN A 244 -14.41 -19.13 7.18
C ASN A 244 -13.54 -20.37 6.87
N ARG A 245 -12.80 -20.38 5.76
CA ARG A 245 -11.83 -21.44 5.42
C ARG A 245 -10.44 -21.20 6.03
N LEU A 246 -10.22 -20.09 6.72
CA LEU A 246 -9.01 -19.90 7.51
C LEU A 246 -9.01 -20.86 8.70
N VAL A 247 -7.89 -21.54 8.89
CA VAL A 247 -7.70 -22.45 10.04
C VAL A 247 -7.63 -21.64 11.34
N SER A 248 -8.23 -22.19 12.40
CA SER A 248 -8.05 -21.64 13.75
C SER A 248 -6.56 -21.61 14.12
N GLY A 249 -6.05 -20.47 14.60
CA GLY A 249 -4.63 -20.23 14.85
C GLY A 249 -3.86 -19.61 13.67
N SER A 250 -4.52 -19.39 12.49
CA SER A 250 -3.92 -18.56 11.44
C SER A 250 -3.81 -17.12 11.89
N THR A 251 -2.67 -16.49 11.60
CA THR A 251 -2.43 -15.05 11.84
C THR A 251 -2.52 -14.26 10.54
N TRP A 252 -2.92 -13.01 10.65
CA TRP A 252 -2.88 -12.07 9.54
C TRP A 252 -1.45 -11.56 9.39
N LEU A 253 -0.67 -12.28 8.59
CA LEU A 253 0.75 -12.02 8.39
C LEU A 253 1.00 -10.60 7.91
N THR A 254 2.08 -9.99 8.39
CA THR A 254 2.57 -8.67 8.00
C THR A 254 3.98 -8.76 7.44
N LEU A 255 4.42 -7.73 6.75
CA LEU A 255 5.80 -7.51 6.34
C LEU A 255 6.42 -6.52 7.33
N ARG A 256 7.40 -6.97 8.09
CA ARG A 256 8.23 -6.12 8.95
C ARG A 256 9.22 -5.34 8.10
N GLU A 257 9.74 -4.26 8.63
CA GLU A 257 10.85 -3.53 8.02
C GLU A 257 12.02 -4.49 7.73
N GLY A 258 12.63 -4.34 6.55
CA GLY A 258 13.72 -5.16 6.07
C GLY A 258 13.29 -6.46 5.42
N ARG A 259 14.06 -7.52 5.63
CA ARG A 259 13.91 -8.81 4.95
C ARG A 259 12.89 -9.70 5.64
N ASN A 260 11.92 -10.21 4.88
CA ASN A 260 10.89 -11.15 5.31
C ASN A 260 11.01 -12.45 4.49
N ARG A 261 10.98 -13.61 5.14
CA ARG A 261 11.14 -14.92 4.52
C ARG A 261 9.88 -15.75 4.70
N PHE A 262 9.32 -16.21 3.58
CA PHE A 262 8.10 -17.01 3.57
C PHE A 262 8.33 -18.36 2.91
N TYR A 263 7.69 -19.39 3.45
CA TYR A 263 7.60 -20.72 2.86
C TYR A 263 6.15 -21.03 2.52
N LEU A 264 5.94 -21.72 1.42
CA LEU A 264 4.66 -22.31 1.11
C LEU A 264 4.65 -23.79 1.53
N ARG A 265 3.60 -24.23 2.21
CA ARG A 265 3.35 -25.62 2.61
C ARG A 265 1.96 -26.03 2.15
N GLY A 266 1.76 -27.35 1.88
CA GLY A 266 0.49 -27.91 1.42
C GLY A 266 0.70 -29.03 0.43
N THR A 267 -0.38 -29.53 -0.16
CA THR A 267 -0.36 -30.59 -1.19
C THR A 267 -0.60 -29.99 -2.56
N GLY A 268 0.17 -30.40 -3.56
CA GLY A 268 0.02 -29.87 -4.94
C GLY A 268 0.59 -28.46 -5.12
N LEU A 269 1.59 -28.05 -4.34
CA LEU A 269 2.16 -26.69 -4.39
C LEU A 269 2.80 -26.35 -5.73
N GLN A 270 3.32 -27.35 -6.45
CA GLN A 270 3.87 -27.18 -7.80
C GLN A 270 2.82 -26.72 -8.80
N ASN A 271 1.55 -26.88 -8.47
CA ASN A 271 0.39 -26.52 -9.28
C ASN A 271 -0.11 -25.09 -8.97
N LEU A 272 0.53 -24.41 -8.02
CA LEU A 272 0.14 -23.06 -7.58
C LEU A 272 1.15 -22.04 -8.05
N LYS A 273 0.63 -20.93 -8.60
CA LYS A 273 1.38 -19.68 -8.76
C LYS A 273 0.99 -18.77 -7.63
N VAL A 274 1.95 -18.41 -6.79
CA VAL A 274 1.71 -17.57 -5.62
C VAL A 274 2.46 -16.27 -5.77
N THR A 275 1.74 -15.17 -5.58
CA THR A 275 2.26 -13.81 -5.68
C THR A 275 1.94 -13.06 -4.40
N ILE A 276 2.92 -12.40 -3.83
CA ILE A 276 2.73 -11.40 -2.77
C ILE A 276 2.95 -10.02 -3.38
N VAL A 277 1.98 -9.14 -3.15
CA VAL A 277 2.02 -7.74 -3.60
C VAL A 277 1.91 -6.85 -2.37
N HIS A 278 2.84 -5.94 -2.20
CA HIS A 278 2.77 -4.91 -1.16
C HIS A 278 3.20 -3.55 -1.69
N THR A 279 2.86 -2.53 -0.95
CA THR A 279 3.28 -1.14 -1.20
C THR A 279 3.94 -0.66 0.07
N ASN A 280 5.17 -0.19 -0.01
CA ASN A 280 5.86 0.33 1.16
C ASN A 280 5.04 1.47 1.77
N ALA A 281 4.96 1.49 3.08
CA ALA A 281 4.22 2.48 3.85
C ALA A 281 5.16 3.17 4.83
N TYR A 282 5.00 4.47 5.04
CA TYR A 282 5.88 5.29 5.87
C TYR A 282 5.06 6.15 6.82
N LEU A 283 5.38 6.10 8.11
CA LEU A 283 4.81 7.01 9.10
C LEU A 283 5.31 8.45 8.94
N GLY A 284 6.47 8.65 8.31
CA GLY A 284 7.02 9.96 8.00
C GLY A 284 7.83 9.95 6.71
N VAL A 285 7.89 11.08 6.01
CA VAL A 285 8.56 11.22 4.72
C VAL A 285 9.32 12.54 4.63
#